data_a60b45cca26476edf13b7aeb545c65b9
#
_entry.id   a60b45cca26476edf13b7aeb545c65b9
#
_cell.length_a   1.000
_cell.length_b   1.000
_cell.length_c   1.000
_cell.angle_alpha   90.00
_cell.angle_beta   90.00
_cell.angle_gamma   90.00
#
_symmetry.space_group_name_H-M   'P 1'
#
loop_
_entity.id
_entity.type
_entity.pdbx_description
1 polymer ?
#
loop_
_entity_poly.entity_id
_entity_poly.type
_entity_poly.pdbx_seq_one_letter_code
_entity_poly.pdbx_strand_id
1 'polypeptide(L)'
;SWLGQTERVDADYERLAMLTDADAVWLAWAERHLAENRYDDAGSLARGREYDLSETPGIAIHNARVHMSNNEFEDALAVIDSIPEDGLAKPGIRTKANRIRVQAQRWLALWNEELALRVAEEDAGTAPIVQLITSRGPVTIMLHEDQAPNTVANFIELSERGFYNGTRFHRVEPNFVAQGGDPN
;
A
#
# COMPACT_ATOMS: atom_id res chain seq x y z
N SER A 1 12.76 12.66 18.00
CA SER A 1 12.67 11.43 17.19
C SER A 1 11.88 11.74 15.90
N TRP A 2 12.12 11.00 14.85
CA TRP A 2 11.39 11.16 13.58
C TRP A 2 9.87 11.06 13.78
N LEU A 3 9.39 10.11 14.57
CA LEU A 3 7.98 9.95 14.94
C LEU A 3 7.38 11.24 15.55
N GLY A 4 8.09 11.91 16.45
CA GLY A 4 7.58 13.14 17.06
C GLY A 4 7.52 14.33 16.11
N GLN A 5 8.28 14.32 15.01
CA GLN A 5 8.16 15.34 13.94
C GLN A 5 6.96 15.07 13.05
N THR A 6 6.69 13.80 12.72
CA THR A 6 5.53 13.39 11.91
C THR A 6 4.23 13.73 12.61
N GLU A 7 4.08 13.36 13.90
CA GLU A 7 2.89 13.69 14.70
C GLU A 7 2.64 15.20 14.79
N ARG A 8 3.69 16.01 14.90
CA ARG A 8 3.57 17.47 14.96
C ARG A 8 3.06 18.05 13.65
N VAL A 9 3.57 17.58 12.53
CA VAL A 9 3.14 18.06 11.21
C VAL A 9 1.73 17.62 10.88
N ASP A 10 1.33 16.42 11.26
CA ASP A 10 -0.05 15.96 11.11
C ASP A 10 -1.01 16.82 11.92
N ALA A 11 -0.67 17.17 13.17
CA ALA A 11 -1.48 18.07 14.00
C ALA A 11 -1.59 19.49 13.40
N ASP A 12 -0.53 19.99 12.74
CA ASP A 12 -0.56 21.29 12.07
C ASP A 12 -1.46 21.25 10.81
N TYR A 13 -1.43 20.16 10.03
CA TYR A 13 -2.34 19.97 8.89
C TYR A 13 -3.79 19.85 9.34
N GLU A 14 -4.07 19.03 10.38
CA GLU A 14 -5.40 18.86 10.93
C GLU A 14 -5.98 20.21 11.37
N ARG A 15 -5.20 20.99 12.12
CA ARG A 15 -5.61 22.32 12.55
C ARG A 15 -5.89 23.26 11.39
N LEU A 16 -5.02 23.27 10.37
CA LEU A 16 -5.19 24.12 9.20
C LEU A 16 -6.42 23.70 8.38
N ALA A 17 -6.64 22.42 8.20
CA ALA A 17 -7.80 21.87 7.50
C ALA A 17 -9.11 22.23 8.18
N MET A 18 -9.16 22.16 9.55
CA MET A 18 -10.32 22.57 10.32
C MET A 18 -10.60 24.08 10.24
N LEU A 19 -9.56 24.90 10.12
CA LEU A 19 -9.69 26.35 10.08
C LEU A 19 -10.09 26.87 8.70
N THR A 20 -9.67 26.21 7.64
CA THR A 20 -9.83 26.70 6.26
C THR A 20 -10.87 25.93 5.46
N ASP A 21 -11.16 24.70 5.86
CA ASP A 21 -11.96 23.72 5.11
C ASP A 21 -11.61 23.66 3.59
N ALA A 22 -10.36 23.96 3.28
CA ALA A 22 -9.88 24.05 1.91
C ALA A 22 -9.44 22.67 1.39
N ASP A 23 -10.03 22.19 0.30
CA ASP A 23 -9.68 20.93 -0.34
C ASP A 23 -8.19 20.82 -0.65
N ALA A 24 -7.54 21.93 -1.00
CA ALA A 24 -6.10 21.97 -1.24
C ALA A 24 -5.26 21.57 -0.01
N VAL A 25 -5.71 21.89 1.20
CA VAL A 25 -5.03 21.52 2.46
C VAL A 25 -5.19 20.03 2.71
N TRP A 26 -6.41 19.51 2.54
CA TRP A 26 -6.69 18.08 2.67
C TRP A 26 -5.89 17.26 1.65
N LEU A 27 -5.85 17.72 0.40
CA LEU A 27 -5.07 17.05 -0.63
C LEU A 27 -3.56 17.08 -0.33
N ALA A 28 -3.02 18.20 0.12
CA ALA A 28 -1.60 18.30 0.47
C ALA A 28 -1.23 17.39 1.66
N TRP A 29 -2.11 17.29 2.65
CA TRP A 29 -1.92 16.39 3.78
C TRP A 29 -1.98 14.92 3.34
N ALA A 30 -2.95 14.55 2.53
CA ALA A 30 -3.08 13.21 1.98
C ALA A 30 -1.90 12.82 1.07
N GLU A 31 -1.42 13.71 0.21
CA GLU A 31 -0.22 13.49 -0.63
C GLU A 31 1.04 13.28 0.21
N ARG A 32 1.15 13.95 1.36
CA ARG A 32 2.23 13.71 2.30
C ARG A 32 2.17 12.29 2.86
N HIS A 33 0.99 11.80 3.31
CA HIS A 33 0.83 10.43 3.78
C HIS A 33 1.22 9.40 2.71
N LEU A 34 0.86 9.63 1.43
CA LEU A 34 1.31 8.77 0.34
C LEU A 34 2.84 8.77 0.18
N ALA A 35 3.48 9.92 0.32
CA ALA A 35 4.94 10.03 0.22
C ALA A 35 5.66 9.30 1.38
N GLU A 36 4.98 9.12 2.51
CA GLU A 36 5.47 8.40 3.68
C GLU A 36 5.00 6.93 3.71
N ASN A 37 4.40 6.41 2.62
CA ASN A 37 3.82 5.07 2.50
C ASN A 37 2.71 4.77 3.55
N ARG A 38 2.03 5.81 4.04
CA ARG A 38 0.92 5.71 5.00
C ARG A 38 -0.40 5.70 4.25
N TYR A 39 -0.66 4.64 3.49
CA TYR A 39 -1.78 4.55 2.55
C TYR A 39 -3.15 4.56 3.23
N ASP A 40 -3.28 3.89 4.39
CA ASP A 40 -4.53 3.87 5.15
C ASP A 40 -4.89 5.26 5.68
N ASP A 41 -3.89 6.00 6.20
CA ASP A 41 -4.08 7.37 6.65
C ASP A 41 -4.44 8.28 5.49
N ALA A 42 -3.73 8.15 4.36
CA ALA A 42 -4.02 8.89 3.14
C ALA A 42 -5.45 8.65 2.64
N GLY A 43 -5.90 7.39 2.62
CA GLY A 43 -7.26 7.02 2.22
C GLY A 43 -8.31 7.53 3.20
N SER A 44 -8.01 7.54 4.51
CA SER A 44 -8.95 8.00 5.54
C SER A 44 -9.29 9.47 5.43
N LEU A 45 -8.35 10.31 5.00
CA LEU A 45 -8.54 11.75 4.82
C LEU A 45 -9.54 12.10 3.72
N ALA A 46 -9.66 11.25 2.70
CA ALA A 46 -10.59 11.47 1.60
C ALA A 46 -11.99 10.87 1.85
N ARG A 47 -12.11 9.92 2.79
CA ARG A 47 -13.39 9.26 3.10
C ARG A 47 -14.35 10.20 3.82
N GLY A 48 -15.62 10.16 3.41
CA GLY A 48 -16.70 10.92 4.06
C GLY A 48 -16.83 12.37 3.62
N ARG A 49 -16.06 12.81 2.63
CA ARG A 49 -16.21 14.12 2.00
C ARG A 49 -16.72 13.96 0.58
N GLU A 50 -17.67 14.81 0.19
CA GLU A 50 -18.07 14.97 -1.19
C GLU A 50 -17.19 16.04 -1.84
N TYR A 51 -16.65 15.72 -3.01
CA TYR A 51 -15.78 16.62 -3.78
C TYR A 51 -16.35 16.87 -5.16
N ASP A 52 -16.29 18.12 -5.58
CA ASP A 52 -16.53 18.45 -6.99
C ASP A 52 -15.28 18.11 -7.81
N LEU A 53 -15.30 16.97 -8.48
CA LEU A 53 -14.18 16.49 -9.30
C LEU A 53 -13.95 17.32 -10.57
N SER A 54 -14.87 18.22 -10.93
CA SER A 54 -14.60 19.23 -11.96
C SER A 54 -13.66 20.31 -11.45
N GLU A 55 -13.76 20.67 -10.16
CA GLU A 55 -12.94 21.68 -9.53
C GLU A 55 -11.69 21.10 -8.87
N THR A 56 -11.80 19.95 -8.19
CA THR A 56 -10.73 19.32 -7.42
C THR A 56 -10.40 17.89 -7.87
N PRO A 57 -10.12 17.66 -9.18
CA PRO A 57 -9.86 16.30 -9.70
C PRO A 57 -8.58 15.65 -9.13
N GLY A 58 -7.72 16.43 -8.50
CA GLY A 58 -6.52 15.92 -7.80
C GLY A 58 -6.86 14.92 -6.71
N ILE A 59 -8.04 15.03 -6.10
CA ILE A 59 -8.51 14.09 -5.07
C ILE A 59 -8.79 12.71 -5.66
N ALA A 60 -9.41 12.65 -6.85
CA ALA A 60 -9.60 11.37 -7.55
C ALA A 60 -8.25 10.72 -7.93
N ILE A 61 -7.29 11.52 -8.40
CA ILE A 61 -5.92 11.04 -8.65
C ILE A 61 -5.28 10.48 -7.37
N HIS A 62 -5.47 11.16 -6.24
CA HIS A 62 -4.98 10.71 -4.94
C HIS A 62 -5.64 9.39 -4.52
N ASN A 63 -6.97 9.31 -4.53
CA ASN A 63 -7.72 8.12 -4.14
C ASN A 63 -7.37 6.91 -5.01
N ALA A 64 -7.25 7.11 -6.32
CA ALA A 64 -6.82 6.04 -7.22
C ALA A 64 -5.42 5.52 -6.88
N ARG A 65 -4.49 6.38 -6.44
CA ARG A 65 -3.16 5.95 -5.98
C ARG A 65 -3.22 5.15 -4.67
N VAL A 66 -4.13 5.49 -3.75
CA VAL A 66 -4.37 4.69 -2.54
C VAL A 66 -4.86 3.30 -2.93
N HIS A 67 -5.89 3.19 -3.80
CA HIS A 67 -6.38 1.91 -4.29
C HIS A 67 -5.28 1.10 -4.99
N MET A 68 -4.46 1.73 -5.84
CA MET A 68 -3.31 1.08 -6.48
C MET A 68 -2.34 0.47 -5.46
N SER A 69 -2.10 1.15 -4.34
CA SER A 69 -1.18 0.68 -3.29
C SER A 69 -1.74 -0.50 -2.50
N ASN A 70 -3.07 -0.62 -2.44
CA ASN A 70 -3.77 -1.71 -1.77
C ASN A 70 -4.10 -2.89 -2.70
N ASN A 71 -3.61 -2.88 -3.95
CA ASN A 71 -3.94 -3.84 -5.00
C ASN A 71 -5.44 -3.86 -5.38
N GLU A 72 -6.15 -2.77 -5.13
CA GLU A 72 -7.56 -2.55 -5.46
C GLU A 72 -7.65 -1.89 -6.85
N PHE A 73 -7.20 -2.61 -7.89
CA PHE A 73 -7.00 -2.02 -9.23
C PHE A 73 -8.31 -1.66 -9.93
N GLU A 74 -9.37 -2.40 -9.68
CA GLU A 74 -10.71 -2.09 -10.23
C GLU A 74 -11.27 -0.81 -9.63
N ASP A 75 -11.13 -0.61 -8.32
CA ASP A 75 -11.53 0.60 -7.63
C ASP A 75 -10.72 1.80 -8.10
N ALA A 76 -9.41 1.62 -8.30
CA ALA A 76 -8.56 2.66 -8.87
C ALA A 76 -9.05 3.09 -10.27
N LEU A 77 -9.46 2.15 -11.13
CA LEU A 77 -10.03 2.44 -12.44
C LEU A 77 -11.37 3.17 -12.33
N ALA A 78 -12.27 2.70 -11.46
CA ALA A 78 -13.57 3.32 -11.24
C ALA A 78 -13.44 4.78 -10.79
N VAL A 79 -12.50 5.07 -9.87
CA VAL A 79 -12.21 6.43 -9.41
C VAL A 79 -11.67 7.31 -10.54
N ILE A 80 -10.75 6.81 -11.36
CA ILE A 80 -10.22 7.57 -12.51
C ILE A 80 -11.30 7.86 -13.56
N ASP A 81 -12.19 6.91 -13.79
CA ASP A 81 -13.28 7.04 -14.77
C ASP A 81 -14.42 7.95 -14.28
N SER A 82 -14.47 8.22 -12.98
CA SER A 82 -15.44 9.19 -12.41
C SER A 82 -15.04 10.65 -12.61
N ILE A 83 -13.82 10.96 -13.07
CA ILE A 83 -13.38 12.35 -13.31
C ILE A 83 -14.09 12.91 -14.53
N PRO A 84 -14.91 13.97 -14.40
CA PRO A 84 -15.61 14.57 -15.52
C PRO A 84 -14.63 15.26 -16.49
N GLU A 85 -15.09 15.50 -17.72
CA GLU A 85 -14.26 16.07 -18.78
C GLU A 85 -13.63 17.43 -18.41
N ASP A 86 -14.38 18.28 -17.71
CA ASP A 86 -13.88 19.58 -17.21
C ASP A 86 -12.74 19.39 -16.19
N GLY A 87 -12.87 18.40 -15.31
CA GLY A 87 -11.79 18.02 -14.39
C GLY A 87 -10.56 17.48 -15.12
N LEU A 88 -10.76 16.63 -16.14
CA LEU A 88 -9.68 16.10 -16.98
C LEU A 88 -8.99 17.18 -17.81
N ALA A 89 -9.66 18.28 -18.12
CA ALA A 89 -9.10 19.42 -18.85
C ALA A 89 -8.11 20.24 -18.00
N LYS A 90 -8.16 20.12 -16.67
CA LYS A 90 -7.21 20.84 -15.79
C LYS A 90 -5.76 20.40 -16.02
N PRO A 91 -4.78 21.30 -15.86
CA PRO A 91 -3.38 21.05 -16.21
C PRO A 91 -2.82 19.78 -15.56
N GLY A 92 -2.32 18.88 -16.39
CA GLY A 92 -1.64 17.65 -15.94
C GLY A 92 -2.54 16.52 -15.42
N ILE A 93 -3.84 16.76 -15.19
CA ILE A 93 -4.77 15.74 -14.66
C ILE A 93 -4.96 14.60 -15.64
N ARG A 94 -5.27 14.88 -16.91
CA ARG A 94 -5.43 13.85 -17.96
C ARG A 94 -4.20 12.95 -18.07
N THR A 95 -3.01 13.53 -17.99
CA THR A 95 -1.76 12.75 -18.05
C THR A 95 -1.61 11.83 -16.86
N LYS A 96 -1.91 12.33 -15.64
CA LYS A 96 -1.87 11.53 -14.41
C LYS A 96 -2.91 10.42 -14.43
N ALA A 97 -4.15 10.74 -14.81
CA ALA A 97 -5.26 9.79 -14.94
C ALA A 97 -4.93 8.67 -15.93
N ASN A 98 -4.44 9.01 -17.12
CA ASN A 98 -4.04 8.00 -18.11
C ASN A 98 -2.91 7.11 -17.64
N ARG A 99 -1.92 7.66 -16.91
CA ARG A 99 -0.83 6.86 -16.35
C ARG A 99 -1.36 5.84 -15.36
N ILE A 100 -2.22 6.25 -14.43
CA ILE A 100 -2.84 5.34 -13.45
C ILE A 100 -3.69 4.30 -14.16
N ARG A 101 -4.52 4.70 -15.13
CA ARG A 101 -5.37 3.78 -15.91
C ARG A 101 -4.54 2.68 -16.58
N VAL A 102 -3.48 3.03 -17.28
CA VAL A 102 -2.60 2.06 -17.95
C VAL A 102 -1.94 1.12 -16.94
N GLN A 103 -1.46 1.66 -15.82
CA GLN A 103 -0.87 0.84 -14.76
C GLN A 103 -1.90 -0.08 -14.11
N ALA A 104 -3.07 0.43 -13.74
CA ALA A 104 -4.12 -0.35 -13.10
C ALA A 104 -4.60 -1.50 -13.99
N GLN A 105 -4.84 -1.25 -15.29
CA GLN A 105 -5.22 -2.29 -16.24
C GLN A 105 -4.16 -3.39 -16.35
N ARG A 106 -2.88 -3.00 -16.41
CA ARG A 106 -1.77 -3.96 -16.46
C ARG A 106 -1.68 -4.78 -15.18
N TRP A 107 -1.72 -4.13 -14.03
CA TRP A 107 -1.60 -4.80 -12.74
C TRP A 107 -2.82 -5.66 -12.42
N LEU A 108 -4.02 -5.25 -12.82
CA LEU A 108 -5.23 -6.06 -12.66
C LEU A 108 -5.11 -7.41 -13.37
N ALA A 109 -4.61 -7.41 -14.61
CA ALA A 109 -4.42 -8.66 -15.35
C ALA A 109 -3.44 -9.60 -14.63
N LEU A 110 -2.27 -9.08 -14.22
CA LEU A 110 -1.26 -9.86 -13.49
C LEU A 110 -1.75 -10.30 -12.10
N TRP A 111 -2.53 -9.47 -11.43
CA TRP A 111 -3.09 -9.78 -10.12
C TRP A 111 -4.10 -10.92 -10.18
N ASN A 112 -4.95 -10.94 -11.21
CA ASN A 112 -5.90 -12.02 -11.40
C ASN A 112 -5.20 -13.37 -11.70
N GLU A 113 -4.10 -13.35 -12.45
CA GLU A 113 -3.26 -14.53 -12.64
C GLU A 113 -2.64 -15.00 -11.32
N GLU A 114 -2.09 -14.07 -10.53
CA GLU A 114 -1.50 -14.35 -9.21
C GLU A 114 -2.53 -14.91 -8.22
N LEU A 115 -3.73 -14.33 -8.16
CA LEU A 115 -4.80 -14.83 -7.29
C LEU A 115 -5.21 -16.25 -7.65
N ALA A 116 -5.29 -16.58 -8.93
CA ALA A 116 -5.61 -17.94 -9.37
C ALA A 116 -4.53 -18.95 -8.93
N LEU A 117 -3.25 -18.56 -9.00
CA LEU A 117 -2.15 -19.39 -8.51
C LEU A 117 -2.22 -19.59 -7.00
N ARG A 118 -2.48 -18.53 -6.24
CA ARG A 118 -2.61 -18.60 -4.77
C ARG A 118 -3.75 -19.52 -4.32
N VAL A 119 -4.91 -19.42 -4.98
CA VAL A 119 -6.04 -20.31 -4.70
C VAL A 119 -5.67 -21.76 -4.99
N ALA A 120 -5.01 -22.03 -6.11
CA ALA A 120 -4.58 -23.38 -6.46
C ALA A 120 -3.56 -23.97 -5.47
N GLU A 121 -2.61 -23.15 -4.98
CA GLU A 121 -1.62 -23.56 -3.96
C GLU A 121 -2.29 -23.82 -2.60
N GLU A 122 -3.26 -22.97 -2.20
CA GLU A 122 -4.01 -23.16 -0.96
C GLU A 122 -4.85 -24.43 -1.00
N ASP A 123 -5.55 -24.68 -2.10
CA ASP A 123 -6.37 -25.89 -2.31
C ASP A 123 -5.50 -27.15 -2.33
N ALA A 124 -4.30 -27.09 -2.90
CA ALA A 124 -3.35 -28.21 -2.90
C ALA A 124 -2.85 -28.55 -1.49
N GLY A 125 -2.78 -27.58 -0.59
CA GLY A 125 -2.37 -27.76 0.81
C GLY A 125 -0.93 -28.28 0.99
N THR A 126 -0.10 -28.15 -0.04
CA THR A 126 1.27 -28.69 -0.08
C THR A 126 2.34 -27.68 0.30
N ALA A 127 2.02 -26.39 0.26
CA ALA A 127 2.98 -25.34 0.57
C ALA A 127 3.45 -25.39 2.03
N PRO A 128 4.77 -25.35 2.28
CA PRO A 128 5.30 -25.31 3.65
C PRO A 128 4.84 -24.03 4.37
N ILE A 129 4.45 -24.18 5.64
CA ILE A 129 4.05 -23.07 6.50
C ILE A 129 5.05 -22.91 7.62
N VAL A 130 5.55 -21.70 7.82
CA VAL A 130 6.44 -21.33 8.92
C VAL A 130 5.75 -20.30 9.81
N GLN A 131 5.88 -20.47 11.13
CA GLN A 131 5.39 -19.50 12.08
C GLN A 131 6.56 -18.78 12.77
N LEU A 132 6.61 -17.46 12.61
CA LEU A 132 7.54 -16.61 13.33
C LEU A 132 6.91 -16.19 14.65
N ILE A 133 7.52 -16.61 15.76
CA ILE A 133 7.08 -16.19 17.10
C ILE A 133 7.79 -14.88 17.45
N THR A 134 7.07 -13.78 17.41
CA THR A 134 7.63 -12.46 17.71
C THR A 134 7.16 -11.93 19.06
N SER A 135 7.86 -10.91 19.57
CA SER A 135 7.43 -10.19 20.79
C SER A 135 6.08 -9.46 20.65
N ARG A 136 5.56 -9.35 19.43
CA ARG A 136 4.27 -8.71 19.13
C ARG A 136 3.19 -9.67 18.67
N GLY A 137 3.47 -10.97 18.76
CA GLY A 137 2.56 -12.04 18.35
C GLY A 137 3.12 -12.89 17.21
N PRO A 138 2.46 -13.99 16.89
CA PRO A 138 2.88 -14.89 15.82
C PRO A 138 2.56 -14.30 14.44
N VAL A 139 3.47 -14.53 13.48
CA VAL A 139 3.26 -14.24 12.07
C VAL A 139 3.36 -15.56 11.31
N THR A 140 2.32 -15.95 10.59
CA THR A 140 2.31 -17.16 9.77
C THR A 140 2.68 -16.81 8.33
N ILE A 141 3.62 -17.55 7.75
CA ILE A 141 4.13 -17.35 6.39
C ILE A 141 3.96 -18.65 5.62
N MET A 142 3.30 -18.62 4.50
CA MET A 142 3.28 -19.68 3.51
C MET A 142 4.48 -19.50 2.56
N LEU A 143 5.19 -20.57 2.29
CA LEU A 143 6.40 -20.55 1.46
C LEU A 143 6.09 -21.13 0.08
N HIS A 144 6.37 -20.37 -0.97
CA HIS A 144 6.14 -20.77 -2.37
C HIS A 144 7.30 -21.63 -2.89
N GLU A 145 7.32 -22.90 -2.50
CA GLU A 145 8.39 -23.84 -2.82
C GLU A 145 8.52 -24.09 -4.32
N ASP A 146 7.40 -24.18 -5.03
CA ASP A 146 7.39 -24.42 -6.47
C ASP A 146 7.99 -23.26 -7.27
N GLN A 147 7.90 -22.04 -6.74
CA GLN A 147 8.42 -20.82 -7.39
C GLN A 147 9.88 -20.56 -7.04
N ALA A 148 10.30 -20.90 -5.82
CA ALA A 148 11.64 -20.61 -5.32
C ALA A 148 12.22 -21.74 -4.47
N PRO A 149 12.38 -22.98 -5.02
CA PRO A 149 12.72 -24.19 -4.23
C PRO A 149 14.01 -24.04 -3.42
N ASN A 150 15.06 -23.50 -4.01
CA ASN A 150 16.34 -23.33 -3.32
C ASN A 150 16.26 -22.29 -2.19
N THR A 151 15.48 -21.23 -2.36
CA THR A 151 15.29 -20.17 -1.36
C THR A 151 14.48 -20.72 -0.18
N VAL A 152 13.42 -21.46 -0.46
CA VAL A 152 12.56 -22.07 0.55
C VAL A 152 13.33 -23.13 1.32
N ALA A 153 14.05 -24.04 0.65
CA ALA A 153 14.87 -25.06 1.29
C ALA A 153 15.91 -24.44 2.24
N ASN A 154 16.63 -23.42 1.78
CA ASN A 154 17.60 -22.69 2.61
C ASN A 154 16.94 -22.02 3.83
N PHE A 155 15.77 -21.40 3.64
CA PHE A 155 15.04 -20.75 4.73
C PHE A 155 14.58 -21.76 5.78
N ILE A 156 14.05 -22.91 5.34
CA ILE A 156 13.62 -24.00 6.24
C ILE A 156 14.83 -24.54 7.02
N GLU A 157 15.92 -24.90 6.33
CA GLU A 157 17.13 -25.43 6.98
C GLU A 157 17.68 -24.47 8.05
N LEU A 158 17.78 -23.18 7.72
CA LEU A 158 18.25 -22.18 8.67
C LEU A 158 17.28 -22.01 9.85
N SER A 159 15.98 -22.10 9.61
CA SER A 159 14.96 -22.02 10.65
C SER A 159 15.02 -23.19 11.61
N GLU A 160 15.16 -24.42 11.10
CA GLU A 160 15.31 -25.66 11.90
C GLU A 160 16.58 -25.64 12.75
N ARG A 161 17.65 -25.04 12.27
CA ARG A 161 18.90 -24.81 12.99
C ARG A 161 18.84 -23.70 14.02
N GLY A 162 17.69 -22.98 14.11
CA GLY A 162 17.49 -21.85 15.01
C GLY A 162 18.29 -20.59 14.64
N PHE A 163 18.75 -20.47 13.39
CA PHE A 163 19.56 -19.35 12.93
C PHE A 163 18.89 -17.99 13.15
N TYR A 164 17.58 -17.93 13.01
CA TYR A 164 16.82 -16.70 13.15
C TYR A 164 16.38 -16.39 14.59
N ASN A 165 16.63 -17.31 15.55
CA ASN A 165 16.22 -17.11 16.93
C ASN A 165 16.94 -15.91 17.57
N GLY A 166 16.18 -14.99 18.17
CA GLY A 166 16.71 -13.79 18.80
C GLY A 166 17.09 -12.67 17.83
N THR A 167 16.94 -12.86 16.52
CA THR A 167 17.14 -11.80 15.53
C THR A 167 16.05 -10.73 15.64
N ARG A 168 16.27 -9.57 15.04
CA ARG A 168 15.36 -8.42 15.10
C ARG A 168 14.91 -8.01 13.71
N PHE A 169 13.72 -7.43 13.63
CA PHE A 169 13.37 -6.58 12.51
C PHE A 169 14.08 -5.23 12.69
N HIS A 170 15.18 -5.04 12.00
CA HIS A 170 16.04 -3.85 12.15
C HIS A 170 15.58 -2.68 11.27
N ARG A 171 14.70 -2.93 10.30
CA ARG A 171 14.09 -1.91 9.46
C ARG A 171 12.63 -2.26 9.19
N VAL A 172 11.75 -1.32 9.46
CA VAL A 172 10.33 -1.41 9.14
C VAL A 172 9.89 -0.09 8.50
N GLU A 173 9.48 -0.17 7.24
CA GLU A 173 8.89 0.94 6.49
C GLU A 173 7.43 0.59 6.21
N PRO A 174 6.47 1.39 6.66
CA PRO A 174 5.05 1.11 6.46
C PRO A 174 4.71 0.84 4.99
N ASN A 175 3.92 -0.21 4.73
CA ASN A 175 3.47 -0.65 3.41
C ASN A 175 4.58 -0.88 2.37
N PHE A 176 5.83 -1.05 2.81
CA PHE A 176 6.96 -1.29 1.93
C PHE A 176 7.77 -2.51 2.34
N VAL A 177 8.34 -2.53 3.54
CA VAL A 177 9.22 -3.63 3.97
C VAL A 177 9.32 -3.76 5.49
N ALA A 178 9.35 -5.01 5.95
CA ALA A 178 9.88 -5.39 7.25
C ALA A 178 11.12 -6.26 7.02
N GLN A 179 12.29 -5.76 7.37
CA GLN A 179 13.58 -6.41 7.13
C GLN A 179 14.18 -6.90 8.44
N GLY A 180 14.53 -8.17 8.48
CA GLY A 180 15.09 -8.84 9.66
C GLY A 180 15.90 -10.07 9.30
N GLY A 181 16.25 -10.88 10.32
CA GLY A 181 16.96 -12.14 10.13
C GLY A 181 18.48 -12.02 10.06
N ASP A 182 19.05 -10.84 10.35
CA ASP A 182 20.49 -10.66 10.51
C ASP A 182 20.88 -11.04 11.96
N PRO A 183 21.77 -12.04 12.16
CA PRO A 183 22.20 -12.48 13.48
C PRO A 183 23.25 -11.59 14.14
N ASN A 184 23.80 -10.57 13.44
CA ASN A 184 24.87 -9.69 13.95
C ASN A 184 24.36 -8.45 14.66
#